data_82864e5a13f3c0fed2a6b92d3eda2703
#
_entry.id   82864e5a13f3c0fed2a6b92d3eda2703
#
_cell.length_a   1.000
_cell.length_b   1.000
_cell.length_c   1.000
_cell.angle_alpha   90.00
_cell.angle_beta   90.00
_cell.angle_gamma   90.00
#
_symmetry.space_group_name_H-M   'P 1'
#
loop_
_entity.id
_entity.type
_entity.pdbx_description
1 polymer ?
#
loop_
_entity_poly.entity_id
_entity_poly.type
_entity_poly.pdbx_seq_one_letter_code
_entity_poly.pdbx_strand_id
1 'polypeptide(L)'
;MAPPSSTSHKAANKTQSAATPSGGSRQTAEGGGPRAPGVRRRSVLASAAVLGAAGALGASACSRVPTGDTLARLKSQGTVRLGIAGEAPYGYINDQGDFTGEAVELARIIFKRLGVAKVQPVATDFSSLIPGLKTQQFDVVSAGMYINKERCQQVIFSDPEYQMLDSFIVRKGNPKGLHTYADVVRKKARFGTGTGYAEIAYAVEAGYKESDIVILQDPVAGLNAVEAGRIDVFGGTALTSRGVVKKSRRAEATEPFAPLVDGKKHVDGGGFTFRPTDTGLRDAFNVEIHKMKKSGELFRVLEPFGFTKDEMTDLTAEELCK
;
A
#
# COMPACT_ATOMS: atom_id res chain seq x y z
N MET A 1 -45.96 -34.31 32.86
CA MET A 1 -46.40 -34.77 31.52
C MET A 1 -45.16 -34.81 30.65
N ALA A 2 -44.69 -36.01 30.39
CA ALA A 2 -43.49 -36.30 29.61
C ALA A 2 -43.87 -36.69 28.15
N PRO A 3 -42.91 -36.91 27.24
CA PRO A 3 -42.88 -36.58 25.82
C PRO A 3 -43.47 -37.66 24.88
N PRO A 4 -43.30 -37.52 23.59
CA PRO A 4 -42.59 -38.54 22.79
C PRO A 4 -41.61 -37.93 21.78
N SER A 5 -40.40 -38.40 21.66
CA SER A 5 -39.71 -39.56 21.07
C SER A 5 -39.88 -39.75 19.56
N SER A 6 -38.67 -39.72 18.90
CA SER A 6 -38.18 -40.47 17.74
C SER A 6 -38.68 -40.11 16.33
N THR A 7 -37.78 -39.92 15.40
CA THR A 7 -37.27 -41.02 14.54
C THR A 7 -36.04 -40.61 13.72
N SER A 8 -35.10 -41.49 13.72
CA SER A 8 -33.88 -41.61 12.94
C SER A 8 -34.19 -41.93 11.47
N HIS A 9 -33.44 -41.31 10.53
CA HIS A 9 -33.19 -41.94 9.25
C HIS A 9 -31.71 -41.83 8.87
N LYS A 10 -31.12 -42.98 8.86
CA LYS A 10 -29.78 -43.37 8.41
C LYS A 10 -29.90 -43.89 6.97
N ALA A 11 -29.11 -43.39 6.06
CA ALA A 11 -28.71 -44.05 4.82
C ALA A 11 -27.44 -43.33 4.33
N ALA A 12 -26.29 -43.84 4.41
CA ALA A 12 -25.56 -44.97 3.85
C ALA A 12 -25.39 -44.92 2.33
N ASN A 13 -24.10 -44.68 2.00
CA ASN A 13 -23.35 -45.42 0.96
C ASN A 13 -23.37 -44.92 -0.48
N LYS A 14 -22.22 -44.48 -1.03
CA LYS A 14 -21.42 -45.33 -1.93
C LYS A 14 -20.13 -44.66 -2.39
N THR A 15 -19.06 -45.26 -1.97
CA THR A 15 -17.73 -45.30 -2.59
C THR A 15 -17.83 -45.77 -4.05
N GLN A 16 -17.13 -45.10 -4.95
CA GLN A 16 -16.58 -45.74 -6.14
C GLN A 16 -15.21 -45.16 -6.47
N SER A 17 -14.27 -46.08 -6.35
CA SER A 17 -12.86 -46.02 -6.77
C SER A 17 -12.75 -46.56 -8.18
N ALA A 18 -11.59 -46.35 -8.76
CA ALA A 18 -10.97 -46.93 -9.98
C ALA A 18 -11.04 -46.01 -11.20
N ALA A 19 -10.03 -45.92 -12.06
CA ALA A 19 -8.70 -46.49 -12.17
C ALA A 19 -8.00 -45.75 -13.32
N THR A 20 -6.71 -45.66 -13.20
CA THR A 20 -5.76 -45.29 -14.29
C THR A 20 -5.73 -46.42 -15.32
N PRO A 21 -5.40 -46.17 -16.59
CA PRO A 21 -4.40 -47.01 -17.22
C PRO A 21 -3.27 -46.22 -17.89
N SER A 22 -2.12 -46.78 -17.67
CA SER A 22 -0.82 -46.57 -18.32
C SER A 22 -0.73 -47.25 -19.69
N GLY A 23 0.22 -46.83 -20.48
CA GLY A 23 0.77 -47.52 -21.63
C GLY A 23 0.60 -46.73 -22.92
N GLY A 24 1.55 -46.32 -23.66
CA GLY A 24 2.82 -46.94 -24.04
C GLY A 24 2.86 -46.94 -25.54
N SER A 25 3.95 -46.48 -26.04
CA SER A 25 4.73 -46.95 -27.17
C SER A 25 5.11 -45.91 -28.23
N ARG A 26 6.41 -45.93 -28.38
CA ARG A 26 7.22 -45.33 -29.50
C ARG A 26 6.69 -45.75 -30.87
N GLN A 27 6.81 -44.84 -31.83
CA GLN A 27 7.34 -45.22 -33.16
C GLN A 27 8.00 -44.04 -33.84
N THR A 28 9.24 -44.29 -34.21
CA THR A 28 10.11 -43.58 -35.16
C THR A 28 9.62 -43.84 -36.57
N ALA A 29 9.64 -42.84 -37.45
CA ALA A 29 9.85 -43.04 -38.89
C ALA A 29 10.45 -41.77 -39.51
N GLU A 30 11.59 -42.02 -40.13
CA GLU A 30 12.37 -41.19 -41.04
C GLU A 30 11.61 -40.87 -42.34
N GLY A 31 12.07 -39.84 -43.03
CA GLY A 31 11.94 -39.84 -44.48
C GLY A 31 11.71 -38.49 -45.13
N GLY A 32 12.75 -37.94 -45.73
CA GLY A 32 12.69 -37.45 -47.09
C GLY A 32 12.50 -35.95 -47.29
N GLY A 33 13.60 -35.24 -47.59
CA GLY A 33 13.51 -33.98 -48.31
C GLY A 33 13.23 -34.19 -49.83
N PRO A 34 13.02 -33.16 -50.55
CA PRO A 34 14.07 -32.79 -51.50
C PRO A 34 14.38 -31.31 -51.70
N ARG A 35 15.53 -31.16 -52.25
CA ARG A 35 16.34 -29.99 -52.59
C ARG A 35 15.63 -29.00 -53.54
N ALA A 36 16.16 -27.78 -53.42
CA ALA A 36 15.95 -26.61 -54.27
C ALA A 36 16.21 -26.85 -55.77
N PRO A 37 15.82 -25.88 -56.60
CA PRO A 37 16.87 -25.31 -57.45
C PRO A 37 16.94 -23.80 -57.38
N GLY A 38 18.18 -23.28 -57.31
CA GLY A 38 18.52 -21.93 -57.57
C GLY A 38 18.46 -21.59 -59.03
N VAL A 39 18.24 -20.35 -59.36
CA VAL A 39 18.71 -19.73 -60.62
C VAL A 39 18.71 -18.21 -60.53
N ARG A 40 19.92 -17.69 -60.66
CA ARG A 40 20.40 -16.55 -61.47
C ARG A 40 20.15 -15.10 -61.01
N ARG A 41 21.28 -14.56 -60.64
CA ARG A 41 21.65 -13.13 -60.80
C ARG A 41 21.38 -12.65 -62.23
N ARG A 42 20.76 -11.50 -62.36
CA ARG A 42 21.00 -10.57 -63.46
C ARG A 42 21.04 -9.15 -62.94
N SER A 43 22.22 -8.63 -62.98
CA SER A 43 22.54 -7.20 -62.86
C SER A 43 22.00 -6.49 -64.09
N VAL A 44 21.31 -5.37 -63.93
CA VAL A 44 21.24 -4.32 -64.93
C VAL A 44 21.41 -2.99 -64.22
N LEU A 45 22.44 -2.30 -64.65
CA LEU A 45 22.84 -0.93 -64.29
C LEU A 45 22.04 0.09 -65.12
N ALA A 46 21.97 1.25 -64.58
CA ALA A 46 21.79 2.59 -65.19
C ALA A 46 20.34 3.05 -65.41
N SER A 47 19.90 4.14 -64.89
CA SER A 47 20.29 5.50 -65.26
C SER A 47 19.60 6.56 -64.35
N ALA A 48 20.26 7.60 -64.08
CA ALA A 48 19.86 8.80 -63.36
C ALA A 48 18.75 9.57 -64.09
N ALA A 49 17.86 10.21 -63.30
CA ALA A 49 17.32 11.53 -63.64
C ALA A 49 16.78 12.21 -62.35
N VAL A 50 17.30 13.38 -62.14
CA VAL A 50 16.99 14.41 -61.18
C VAL A 50 15.63 15.06 -61.48
N LEU A 51 14.92 15.45 -60.43
CA LEU A 51 14.00 16.59 -60.26
C LEU A 51 13.00 16.23 -59.15
N GLY A 52 13.05 16.75 -57.98
CA GLY A 52 12.75 18.11 -57.57
C GLY A 52 11.33 18.19 -57.06
N ALA A 53 11.20 18.42 -55.79
CA ALA A 53 10.13 19.20 -55.15
C ALA A 53 9.81 18.74 -53.74
N ALA A 54 10.17 19.53 -52.79
CA ALA A 54 9.48 19.89 -51.56
C ALA A 54 8.33 18.99 -51.15
N GLY A 55 8.61 17.93 -50.38
CA GLY A 55 7.67 17.27 -49.52
C GLY A 55 7.88 17.74 -48.09
N ALA A 56 6.96 18.53 -47.58
CA ALA A 56 6.94 19.02 -46.22
C ALA A 56 7.11 17.84 -45.26
N LEU A 57 8.26 17.75 -44.61
CA LEU A 57 8.49 16.94 -43.44
C LEU A 57 7.57 17.48 -42.34
N GLY A 58 6.39 16.91 -42.25
CA GLY A 58 5.60 16.97 -41.05
C GLY A 58 6.42 16.34 -39.93
N ALA A 59 7.28 17.13 -39.32
CA ALA A 59 7.86 16.83 -38.04
C ALA A 59 6.67 16.73 -37.08
N SER A 60 6.14 15.52 -36.89
CA SER A 60 5.40 15.20 -35.68
C SER A 60 6.36 15.48 -34.53
N ALA A 61 6.31 16.72 -34.08
CA ALA A 61 6.85 17.09 -32.80
C ALA A 61 6.10 16.23 -31.77
N CYS A 62 6.61 15.02 -31.50
CA CYS A 62 6.38 14.38 -30.24
C CYS A 62 6.87 15.43 -29.22
N SER A 63 5.93 16.24 -28.75
CA SER A 63 6.12 17.09 -27.60
C SER A 63 6.56 16.16 -26.49
N ARG A 64 7.87 15.99 -26.33
CA ARG A 64 8.42 15.47 -25.08
C ARG A 64 7.93 16.43 -24.03
N VAL A 65 6.85 16.06 -23.37
CA VAL A 65 6.49 16.69 -22.10
C VAL A 65 7.77 16.61 -21.26
N PRO A 66 8.32 17.74 -20.84
CA PRO A 66 9.51 17.72 -20.01
C PRO A 66 9.24 16.76 -18.86
N THR A 67 10.15 15.83 -18.61
CA THR A 67 10.11 14.86 -17.52
C THR A 67 10.21 15.54 -16.15
N GLY A 68 9.58 16.68 -15.96
CA GLY A 68 9.70 17.57 -14.80
C GLY A 68 8.40 18.21 -14.32
N ASP A 69 7.30 18.15 -15.08
CA ASP A 69 6.04 18.77 -14.62
C ASP A 69 4.89 17.77 -14.56
N THR A 70 5.00 16.90 -13.55
CA THR A 70 3.93 15.95 -13.25
C THR A 70 2.62 16.67 -12.96
N LEU A 71 2.63 17.83 -12.31
CA LEU A 71 1.44 18.60 -12.02
C LEU A 71 0.77 19.11 -13.31
N ALA A 72 1.53 19.64 -14.28
CA ALA A 72 0.97 20.05 -15.57
C ALA A 72 0.36 18.87 -16.33
N ARG A 73 1.00 17.72 -16.32
CA ARG A 73 0.46 16.49 -16.89
C ARG A 73 -0.87 16.09 -16.24
N LEU A 74 -0.92 16.08 -14.91
CA LEU A 74 -2.14 15.73 -14.15
C LEU A 74 -3.28 16.72 -14.42
N LYS A 75 -2.99 18.02 -14.51
CA LYS A 75 -3.96 19.05 -14.90
C LYS A 75 -4.51 18.81 -16.31
N SER A 76 -3.64 18.51 -17.27
CA SER A 76 -4.03 18.20 -18.65
C SER A 76 -4.90 16.94 -18.74
N GLN A 77 -4.59 15.91 -17.95
CA GLN A 77 -5.35 14.67 -17.88
C GLN A 77 -6.65 14.80 -17.06
N GLY A 78 -6.73 15.80 -16.19
CA GLY A 78 -7.85 16.01 -15.28
C GLY A 78 -8.00 14.94 -14.20
N THR A 79 -7.04 14.02 -14.07
CA THR A 79 -7.14 12.86 -13.16
C THR A 79 -5.78 12.58 -12.50
N VAL A 80 -5.81 12.27 -11.20
CA VAL A 80 -4.68 11.74 -10.44
C VAL A 80 -5.01 10.34 -9.93
N ARG A 81 -4.08 9.41 -10.04
CA ARG A 81 -4.19 8.05 -9.49
C ARG A 81 -3.54 8.02 -8.11
N LEU A 82 -4.28 7.55 -7.11
CA LEU A 82 -3.80 7.41 -5.74
C LEU A 82 -3.58 5.93 -5.38
N GLY A 83 -2.37 5.58 -4.99
CA GLY A 83 -2.07 4.28 -4.39
C GLY A 83 -2.59 4.23 -2.95
N ILE A 84 -3.41 3.24 -2.64
CA ILE A 84 -3.99 3.02 -1.31
C ILE A 84 -3.76 1.59 -0.85
N ALA A 85 -3.70 1.38 0.46
CA ALA A 85 -3.47 0.05 1.06
C ALA A 85 -4.74 -0.64 1.58
N GLY A 86 -5.90 0.00 1.48
CA GLY A 86 -7.15 -0.55 2.02
C GLY A 86 -7.25 -0.48 3.55
N GLU A 87 -6.41 0.33 4.19
CA GLU A 87 -6.34 0.45 5.65
C GLU A 87 -7.15 1.66 6.15
N ALA A 88 -8.18 1.39 6.94
CA ALA A 88 -8.92 2.44 7.65
C ALA A 88 -8.11 2.91 8.87
N PRO A 89 -8.09 4.23 9.14
CA PRO A 89 -8.90 5.28 8.55
C PRO A 89 -8.25 6.01 7.36
N TYR A 90 -7.11 5.59 6.84
CA TYR A 90 -6.25 6.33 5.91
C TYR A 90 -6.76 6.31 4.46
N GLY A 91 -6.84 5.14 3.83
CA GLY A 91 -7.32 5.02 2.45
C GLY A 91 -7.91 3.64 2.21
N TYR A 92 -9.23 3.54 2.12
CA TYR A 92 -9.95 2.27 2.09
C TYR A 92 -11.26 2.38 1.30
N ILE A 93 -11.91 1.24 1.09
CA ILE A 93 -13.28 1.17 0.56
C ILE A 93 -14.21 0.90 1.75
N ASN A 94 -15.20 1.76 1.94
CA ASN A 94 -16.17 1.64 3.02
C ASN A 94 -17.23 0.55 2.76
N ASP A 95 -18.12 0.32 3.73
CA ASP A 95 -19.19 -0.69 3.63
C ASP A 95 -20.21 -0.39 2.51
N GLN A 96 -20.26 0.85 1.99
CA GLN A 96 -21.09 1.26 0.85
C GLN A 96 -20.39 1.05 -0.50
N GLY A 97 -19.12 0.66 -0.50
CA GLY A 97 -18.32 0.51 -1.70
C GLY A 97 -17.65 1.82 -2.17
N ASP A 98 -17.74 2.88 -1.38
CA ASP A 98 -17.11 4.15 -1.70
C ASP A 98 -15.65 4.16 -1.28
N PHE A 99 -14.82 4.75 -2.14
CA PHE A 99 -13.43 5.01 -1.86
C PHE A 99 -13.30 6.27 -0.99
N THR A 100 -12.78 6.10 0.22
CA THR A 100 -12.68 7.14 1.25
C THR A 100 -11.49 6.92 2.19
N GLY A 101 -11.36 7.75 3.18
CA GLY A 101 -10.29 7.78 4.17
C GLY A 101 -9.73 9.18 4.30
N GLU A 102 -9.05 9.47 5.41
CA GLU A 102 -8.56 10.82 5.69
C GLU A 102 -7.62 11.32 4.58
N ALA A 103 -6.64 10.49 4.16
CA ALA A 103 -5.70 10.84 3.10
C ALA A 103 -6.39 10.99 1.74
N VAL A 104 -7.44 10.21 1.49
CA VAL A 104 -8.21 10.28 0.24
C VAL A 104 -9.02 11.57 0.15
N GLU A 105 -9.73 11.92 1.22
CA GLU A 105 -10.56 13.13 1.23
C GLU A 105 -9.67 14.39 1.22
N LEU A 106 -8.55 14.37 1.92
CA LEU A 106 -7.56 15.42 1.86
C LEU A 106 -6.99 15.58 0.44
N ALA A 107 -6.62 14.47 -0.21
CA ALA A 107 -6.16 14.49 -1.59
C ALA A 107 -7.22 15.06 -2.56
N ARG A 108 -8.51 14.69 -2.40
CA ARG A 108 -9.60 15.25 -3.23
C ARG A 108 -9.65 16.77 -3.15
N ILE A 109 -9.56 17.32 -1.94
CA ILE A 109 -9.59 18.77 -1.71
C ILE A 109 -8.36 19.44 -2.35
N ILE A 110 -7.16 18.91 -2.04
CA ILE A 110 -5.91 19.51 -2.51
C ILE A 110 -5.81 19.43 -4.04
N PHE A 111 -6.03 18.26 -4.65
CA PHE A 111 -5.93 18.11 -6.11
C PHE A 111 -6.96 18.96 -6.85
N LYS A 112 -8.18 19.09 -6.31
CA LYS A 112 -9.17 20.04 -6.87
C LYS A 112 -8.65 21.48 -6.87
N ARG A 113 -8.01 21.94 -5.79
CA ARG A 113 -7.37 23.26 -5.71
C ARG A 113 -6.21 23.41 -6.67
N LEU A 114 -5.46 22.35 -6.88
CA LEU A 114 -4.36 22.30 -7.85
C LEU A 114 -4.84 22.18 -9.31
N GLY A 115 -6.16 22.14 -9.57
CA GLY A 115 -6.73 22.08 -10.92
C GLY A 115 -6.83 20.68 -11.49
N VAL A 116 -6.79 19.63 -10.67
CA VAL A 116 -7.01 18.23 -11.05
C VAL A 116 -8.37 17.78 -10.51
N ALA A 117 -9.34 17.55 -11.41
CA ALA A 117 -10.74 17.39 -11.03
C ALA A 117 -11.08 16.01 -10.44
N LYS A 118 -10.38 14.94 -10.87
CA LYS A 118 -10.70 13.56 -10.52
C LYS A 118 -9.59 12.88 -9.76
N VAL A 119 -9.98 12.13 -8.72
CA VAL A 119 -9.11 11.24 -7.97
C VAL A 119 -9.55 9.82 -8.24
N GLN A 120 -8.62 8.96 -8.63
CA GLN A 120 -8.85 7.55 -8.95
C GLN A 120 -8.02 6.66 -8.02
N PRO A 121 -8.65 5.76 -7.24
CA PRO A 121 -7.93 4.84 -6.39
C PRO A 121 -7.25 3.73 -7.20
N VAL A 122 -6.08 3.30 -6.72
CA VAL A 122 -5.39 2.08 -7.14
C VAL A 122 -5.06 1.32 -5.86
N ALA A 123 -5.83 0.27 -5.58
CA ALA A 123 -5.63 -0.55 -4.39
C ALA A 123 -4.45 -1.51 -4.60
N THR A 124 -3.61 -1.63 -3.57
CA THR A 124 -2.47 -2.56 -3.54
C THR A 124 -2.12 -2.90 -2.08
N ASP A 125 -1.23 -3.85 -1.86
CA ASP A 125 -0.68 -4.11 -0.53
C ASP A 125 0.24 -2.95 -0.09
N PHE A 126 0.31 -2.70 1.22
CA PHE A 126 1.10 -1.58 1.76
C PHE A 126 2.57 -1.63 1.31
N SER A 127 3.19 -2.80 1.35
CA SER A 127 4.58 -3.00 0.90
C SER A 127 4.80 -2.73 -0.59
N SER A 128 3.75 -2.75 -1.40
CA SER A 128 3.80 -2.49 -2.84
C SER A 128 3.60 -1.01 -3.20
N LEU A 129 3.31 -0.14 -2.22
CA LEU A 129 3.07 1.28 -2.48
C LEU A 129 4.29 2.01 -3.04
N ILE A 130 5.46 1.90 -2.42
CA ILE A 130 6.68 2.54 -2.93
C ILE A 130 7.13 1.94 -4.27
N PRO A 131 7.21 0.62 -4.46
CA PRO A 131 7.47 0.01 -5.76
C PRO A 131 6.50 0.44 -6.86
N GLY A 132 5.19 0.45 -6.57
CA GLY A 132 4.15 0.85 -7.51
C GLY A 132 4.24 2.33 -7.91
N LEU A 133 4.58 3.22 -6.96
CA LEU A 133 4.84 4.63 -7.23
C LEU A 133 6.04 4.81 -8.19
N LYS A 134 7.14 4.10 -7.91
CA LYS A 134 8.37 4.16 -8.74
C LYS A 134 8.14 3.62 -10.15
N THR A 135 7.28 2.62 -10.31
CA THR A 135 6.90 2.05 -11.61
C THR A 135 5.69 2.73 -12.26
N GLN A 136 5.24 3.86 -11.71
CA GLN A 136 4.15 4.69 -12.24
C GLN A 136 2.78 3.97 -12.35
N GLN A 137 2.52 2.99 -11.50
CA GLN A 137 1.19 2.38 -11.40
C GLN A 137 0.16 3.39 -10.90
N PHE A 138 0.59 4.33 -10.07
CA PHE A 138 -0.16 5.49 -9.59
C PHE A 138 0.76 6.71 -9.50
N ASP A 139 0.17 7.86 -9.24
CA ASP A 139 0.87 9.14 -9.29
C ASP A 139 1.33 9.62 -7.92
N VAL A 140 0.59 9.28 -6.87
CA VAL A 140 0.84 9.66 -5.46
C VAL A 140 0.40 8.50 -4.56
N VAL A 141 1.10 8.27 -3.45
CA VAL A 141 0.63 7.38 -2.38
C VAL A 141 -0.22 8.19 -1.39
N SER A 142 -1.40 7.67 -1.07
CA SER A 142 -2.38 8.27 -0.16
C SER A 142 -2.87 7.17 0.80
N ALA A 143 -2.04 6.85 1.79
CA ALA A 143 -2.23 5.67 2.65
C ALA A 143 -1.72 5.87 4.07
N GLY A 144 -1.59 7.12 4.53
CA GLY A 144 -1.08 7.41 5.87
C GLY A 144 0.34 6.88 6.12
N MET A 145 1.18 6.89 5.08
CA MET A 145 2.51 6.29 5.16
C MET A 145 3.41 7.10 6.10
N TYR A 146 3.93 6.48 7.14
CA TYR A 146 4.90 7.10 8.04
C TYR A 146 6.16 7.52 7.32
N ILE A 147 6.59 8.74 7.58
CA ILE A 147 7.83 9.34 7.06
C ILE A 147 8.97 8.84 7.94
N ASN A 148 9.93 8.16 7.36
CA ASN A 148 11.13 7.72 8.07
C ASN A 148 12.35 7.74 7.14
N LYS A 149 13.52 7.69 7.73
CA LYS A 149 14.81 7.76 7.04
C LYS A 149 14.96 6.75 5.90
N GLU A 150 14.55 5.51 6.10
CA GLU A 150 14.69 4.46 5.10
C GLU A 150 13.83 4.74 3.86
N ARG A 151 12.58 5.15 4.07
CA ARG A 151 11.66 5.49 2.97
C ARG A 151 12.09 6.75 2.24
N CYS A 152 12.62 7.74 2.96
CA CYS A 152 13.14 9.00 2.39
C CYS A 152 14.32 8.80 1.43
N GLN A 153 15.06 7.68 1.54
CA GLN A 153 16.09 7.33 0.56
C GLN A 153 15.53 6.90 -0.79
N GLN A 154 14.26 6.56 -0.87
CA GLN A 154 13.63 6.00 -2.06
C GLN A 154 12.60 6.93 -2.70
N VAL A 155 11.96 7.76 -1.91
CA VAL A 155 10.84 8.63 -2.28
C VAL A 155 10.94 9.97 -1.54
N ILE A 156 10.11 10.94 -1.94
CA ILE A 156 9.95 12.19 -1.20
C ILE A 156 8.53 12.27 -0.64
N PHE A 157 8.39 12.96 0.49
CA PHE A 157 7.13 13.11 1.19
C PHE A 157 6.63 14.56 1.17
N SER A 158 5.31 14.73 1.30
CA SER A 158 4.76 15.97 1.82
C SER A 158 5.17 16.17 3.28
N ASP A 159 5.02 17.37 3.81
CA ASP A 159 4.99 17.52 5.25
C ASP A 159 3.82 16.71 5.83
N PRO A 160 3.98 16.14 7.05
CA PRO A 160 2.99 15.25 7.59
C PRO A 160 1.65 15.97 7.84
N GLU A 161 0.56 15.31 7.50
CA GLU A 161 -0.77 15.76 7.81
C GLU A 161 -1.13 15.57 9.28
N TYR A 162 -0.52 14.58 9.93
CA TYR A 162 -0.72 14.24 11.34
C TYR A 162 0.55 13.63 11.94
N GLN A 163 0.59 13.57 13.27
CA GLN A 163 1.48 12.70 14.04
C GLN A 163 0.70 11.54 14.65
N MET A 164 1.38 10.41 14.93
CA MET A 164 0.72 9.22 15.43
C MET A 164 1.62 8.46 16.40
N LEU A 165 1.00 7.85 17.39
CA LEU A 165 1.60 6.88 18.29
C LEU A 165 1.23 5.46 17.88
N ASP A 166 2.02 4.50 18.31
CA ASP A 166 1.71 3.09 18.16
C ASP A 166 0.71 2.60 19.20
N SER A 167 0.03 1.53 18.88
CA SER A 167 -0.78 0.75 19.81
C SER A 167 -0.73 -0.72 19.44
N PHE A 168 -0.97 -1.56 20.40
CA PHE A 168 -1.06 -2.99 20.19
C PHE A 168 -2.49 -3.48 20.18
N ILE A 169 -2.80 -4.41 19.30
CA ILE A 169 -3.97 -5.27 19.42
C ILE A 169 -3.57 -6.48 20.26
N VAL A 170 -4.25 -6.66 21.39
CA VAL A 170 -4.01 -7.75 22.32
C VAL A 170 -5.32 -8.45 22.67
N ARG A 171 -5.25 -9.65 23.27
CA ARG A 171 -6.44 -10.29 23.82
C ARG A 171 -7.06 -9.45 24.91
N LYS A 172 -8.38 -9.52 25.03
CA LYS A 172 -9.16 -8.78 26.04
C LYS A 172 -8.57 -8.97 27.44
N GLY A 173 -8.40 -7.83 28.14
CA GLY A 173 -7.78 -7.78 29.46
C GLY A 173 -6.25 -7.84 29.44
N ASN A 174 -5.62 -7.81 28.25
CA ASN A 174 -4.17 -7.81 28.07
C ASN A 174 -3.42 -8.79 29.01
N PRO A 175 -3.66 -10.10 28.94
CA PRO A 175 -3.22 -11.06 29.97
C PRO A 175 -1.72 -11.15 30.12
N LYS A 176 -0.95 -10.70 29.13
CA LYS A 176 0.51 -10.62 29.20
C LYS A 176 1.00 -9.21 29.61
N GLY A 177 0.12 -8.23 29.77
CA GLY A 177 0.49 -6.86 30.15
C GLY A 177 1.46 -6.22 29.17
N LEU A 178 1.20 -6.30 27.86
CA LEU A 178 2.05 -5.79 26.79
C LEU A 178 1.67 -4.32 26.51
N HIS A 179 2.59 -3.40 26.75
CA HIS A 179 2.38 -1.96 26.59
C HIS A 179 3.44 -1.28 25.72
N THR A 180 4.58 -1.95 25.51
CA THR A 180 5.71 -1.45 24.73
C THR A 180 6.40 -2.60 24.02
N TYR A 181 7.23 -2.29 23.01
CA TYR A 181 8.06 -3.31 22.34
C TYR A 181 9.01 -4.00 23.32
N ALA A 182 9.54 -3.28 24.32
CA ALA A 182 10.36 -3.87 25.39
C ALA A 182 9.59 -4.92 26.20
N ASP A 183 8.28 -4.72 26.44
CA ASP A 183 7.44 -5.73 27.09
C ASP A 183 7.31 -6.99 26.22
N VAL A 184 7.17 -6.82 24.91
CA VAL A 184 7.07 -7.94 23.96
C VAL A 184 8.31 -8.82 24.05
N VAL A 185 9.48 -8.20 24.04
CA VAL A 185 10.78 -8.91 24.16
C VAL A 185 10.93 -9.57 25.53
N ARG A 186 10.74 -8.81 26.61
CA ARG A 186 10.93 -9.30 27.99
C ARG A 186 10.01 -10.47 28.30
N LYS A 187 8.78 -10.44 27.82
CA LYS A 187 7.75 -11.46 28.08
C LYS A 187 7.70 -12.57 27.04
N LYS A 188 8.66 -12.53 26.08
CA LYS A 188 8.76 -13.51 24.98
C LYS A 188 7.40 -13.69 24.28
N ALA A 189 6.70 -12.59 24.06
CA ALA A 189 5.40 -12.59 23.39
C ALA A 189 5.59 -12.81 21.88
N ARG A 190 4.69 -13.58 21.27
CA ARG A 190 4.65 -13.75 19.82
C ARG A 190 4.13 -12.48 19.18
N PHE A 191 5.01 -11.76 18.52
CA PHE A 191 4.72 -10.49 17.89
C PHE A 191 4.39 -10.67 16.42
N GLY A 192 3.40 -9.93 15.95
CA GLY A 192 3.06 -9.83 14.53
C GLY A 192 2.80 -8.37 14.14
N THR A 193 3.02 -8.07 12.87
CA THR A 193 2.71 -6.77 12.26
C THR A 193 2.54 -6.92 10.74
N GLY A 194 2.25 -5.83 10.02
CA GLY A 194 2.06 -5.83 8.57
C GLY A 194 3.38 -5.86 7.79
N THR A 195 3.33 -6.37 6.56
CA THR A 195 4.48 -6.35 5.66
C THR A 195 4.87 -4.91 5.34
N GLY A 196 6.15 -4.56 5.61
CA GLY A 196 6.70 -3.23 5.34
C GLY A 196 6.24 -2.13 6.30
N TYR A 197 5.62 -2.52 7.43
CA TYR A 197 5.26 -1.60 8.49
C TYR A 197 6.48 -1.12 9.29
N ALA A 198 6.43 0.09 9.83
CA ALA A 198 7.50 0.68 10.64
C ALA A 198 7.74 -0.10 11.94
N GLU A 199 6.71 -0.73 12.46
CA GLU A 199 6.70 -1.51 13.69
C GLU A 199 7.65 -2.73 13.65
N ILE A 200 8.06 -3.18 12.46
CA ILE A 200 9.13 -4.18 12.28
C ILE A 200 10.42 -3.62 12.86
N ALA A 201 10.82 -2.42 12.43
CA ALA A 201 12.06 -1.79 12.88
C ALA A 201 12.03 -1.50 14.39
N TYR A 202 10.91 -1.03 14.92
CA TYR A 202 10.77 -0.74 16.36
C TYR A 202 10.87 -2.00 17.23
N ALA A 203 10.28 -3.11 16.77
CA ALA A 203 10.41 -4.39 17.47
C ALA A 203 11.85 -4.90 17.45
N VAL A 204 12.53 -4.78 16.31
CA VAL A 204 13.94 -5.19 16.17
C VAL A 204 14.85 -4.33 17.04
N GLU A 205 14.66 -3.03 17.06
CA GLU A 205 15.41 -2.11 17.91
C GLU A 205 15.20 -2.39 19.40
N ALA A 206 14.01 -2.79 19.80
CA ALA A 206 13.74 -3.25 21.17
C ALA A 206 14.39 -4.60 21.50
N GLY A 207 15.03 -5.27 20.52
CA GLY A 207 15.71 -6.55 20.69
C GLY A 207 14.87 -7.77 20.29
N TYR A 208 13.75 -7.58 19.59
CA TYR A 208 12.99 -8.70 19.02
C TYR A 208 13.72 -9.24 17.79
N LYS A 209 13.75 -10.56 17.64
CA LYS A 209 14.43 -11.17 16.50
C LYS A 209 13.54 -11.06 15.26
N GLU A 210 14.05 -10.44 14.21
CA GLU A 210 13.30 -10.16 12.99
C GLU A 210 12.68 -11.42 12.36
N SER A 211 13.45 -12.53 12.33
CA SER A 211 12.97 -13.82 11.80
C SER A 211 11.80 -14.42 12.57
N ASP A 212 11.53 -13.96 13.79
CA ASP A 212 10.46 -14.46 14.65
C ASP A 212 9.20 -13.58 14.57
N ILE A 213 9.28 -12.46 13.84
CA ILE A 213 8.11 -11.59 13.59
C ILE A 213 7.15 -12.31 12.65
N VAL A 214 5.90 -12.43 13.07
CA VAL A 214 4.83 -12.98 12.23
C VAL A 214 4.31 -11.89 11.30
N ILE A 215 4.61 -12.01 10.02
CA ILE A 215 4.16 -11.05 9.02
C ILE A 215 2.71 -11.40 8.60
N LEU A 216 1.85 -10.40 8.63
CA LEU A 216 0.42 -10.50 8.33
C LEU A 216 0.07 -9.52 7.22
N GLN A 217 -1.00 -9.81 6.48
CA GLN A 217 -1.36 -9.03 5.32
C GLN A 217 -1.85 -7.62 5.70
N ASP A 218 -2.69 -7.55 6.73
CA ASP A 218 -3.36 -6.33 7.17
C ASP A 218 -3.74 -6.41 8.67
N PRO A 219 -4.21 -5.32 9.28
CA PRO A 219 -4.60 -5.28 10.70
C PRO A 219 -5.80 -6.19 11.03
N VAL A 220 -6.68 -6.49 10.08
CA VAL A 220 -7.80 -7.42 10.29
C VAL A 220 -7.29 -8.85 10.43
N ALA A 221 -6.32 -9.23 9.58
CA ALA A 221 -5.60 -10.49 9.72
C ALA A 221 -4.85 -10.56 11.05
N GLY A 222 -4.30 -9.41 11.51
CA GLY A 222 -3.69 -9.23 12.83
C GLY A 222 -4.66 -9.52 13.97
N LEU A 223 -5.82 -8.86 13.95
CA LEU A 223 -6.89 -9.12 14.92
C LEU A 223 -7.27 -10.59 14.98
N ASN A 224 -7.52 -11.20 13.82
CA ASN A 224 -7.89 -12.62 13.73
C ASN A 224 -6.79 -13.53 14.29
N ALA A 225 -5.52 -13.20 14.08
CA ALA A 225 -4.39 -13.97 14.61
C ALA A 225 -4.30 -13.85 16.15
N VAL A 226 -4.54 -12.68 16.72
CA VAL A 226 -4.60 -12.44 18.17
C VAL A 226 -5.78 -13.22 18.78
N GLU A 227 -6.97 -13.10 18.21
CA GLU A 227 -8.16 -13.78 18.69
C GLU A 227 -8.04 -15.32 18.64
N ALA A 228 -7.41 -15.83 17.59
CA ALA A 228 -7.12 -17.26 17.44
C ALA A 228 -5.93 -17.73 18.30
N GLY A 229 -5.20 -16.80 18.92
CA GLY A 229 -4.02 -17.12 19.72
C GLY A 229 -2.83 -17.61 18.91
N ARG A 230 -2.76 -17.26 17.65
CA ARG A 230 -1.55 -17.53 16.82
C ARG A 230 -0.42 -16.60 17.18
N ILE A 231 -0.73 -15.34 17.47
CA ILE A 231 0.16 -14.34 18.04
C ILE A 231 -0.42 -13.83 19.36
N ASP A 232 0.41 -13.22 20.18
CA ASP A 232 -0.01 -12.63 21.46
C ASP A 232 -0.33 -11.14 21.31
N VAL A 233 0.26 -10.51 20.30
CA VAL A 233 0.18 -9.06 20.06
C VAL A 233 0.38 -8.77 18.58
N PHE A 234 -0.40 -7.82 18.05
CA PHE A 234 -0.18 -7.20 16.74
C PHE A 234 0.15 -5.73 16.94
N GLY A 235 1.26 -5.26 16.37
CA GLY A 235 1.69 -3.87 16.38
C GLY A 235 1.17 -3.10 15.18
N GLY A 236 0.68 -1.89 15.43
CA GLY A 236 0.19 -0.97 14.40
C GLY A 236 -0.09 0.41 14.97
N THR A 237 -0.61 1.31 14.14
CA THR A 237 -0.96 2.67 14.57
C THR A 237 -2.12 2.66 15.58
N ALA A 238 -2.15 3.66 16.45
CA ALA A 238 -3.18 3.74 17.49
C ALA A 238 -4.60 3.84 16.91
N LEU A 239 -4.80 4.59 15.83
CA LEU A 239 -6.12 4.73 15.19
C LEU A 239 -6.57 3.45 14.52
N THR A 240 -5.70 2.79 13.76
CA THR A 240 -6.00 1.50 13.13
C THR A 240 -6.34 0.45 14.18
N SER A 241 -5.51 0.32 15.22
CA SER A 241 -5.71 -0.66 16.28
C SER A 241 -7.06 -0.48 16.98
N ARG A 242 -7.41 0.76 17.35
CA ARG A 242 -8.72 1.08 17.94
C ARG A 242 -9.88 0.81 16.99
N GLY A 243 -9.71 1.15 15.70
CA GLY A 243 -10.72 0.93 14.68
C GLY A 243 -11.04 -0.54 14.46
N VAL A 244 -10.00 -1.35 14.29
CA VAL A 244 -10.11 -2.78 13.99
C VAL A 244 -10.75 -3.56 15.14
N VAL A 245 -10.41 -3.24 16.39
CA VAL A 245 -10.97 -3.95 17.56
C VAL A 245 -12.38 -3.49 17.96
N LYS A 246 -12.90 -2.41 17.37
CA LYS A 246 -14.17 -1.77 17.79
C LYS A 246 -15.35 -2.74 17.92
N LYS A 247 -15.41 -3.74 17.05
CA LYS A 247 -16.48 -4.76 17.04
C LYS A 247 -16.05 -6.07 17.73
N SER A 248 -14.80 -6.17 18.20
CA SER A 248 -14.30 -7.37 18.87
C SER A 248 -14.77 -7.47 20.33
N ARG A 249 -15.09 -8.69 20.75
CA ARG A 249 -15.33 -9.01 22.17
C ARG A 249 -14.16 -9.74 22.82
N ARG A 250 -13.18 -10.18 22.01
CA ARG A 250 -12.05 -11.03 22.44
C ARG A 250 -10.70 -10.33 22.40
N ALA A 251 -10.63 -9.15 21.75
CA ALA A 251 -9.43 -8.36 21.68
C ALA A 251 -9.72 -6.91 22.04
N GLU A 252 -8.67 -6.17 22.34
CA GLU A 252 -8.68 -4.73 22.63
C GLU A 252 -7.41 -4.08 22.09
N ALA A 253 -7.45 -2.76 21.89
CA ALA A 253 -6.26 -1.97 21.65
C ALA A 253 -5.68 -1.52 22.99
N THR A 254 -4.35 -1.49 23.10
CA THR A 254 -3.68 -0.89 24.25
C THR A 254 -3.77 0.65 24.21
N GLU A 255 -3.44 1.30 25.32
CA GLU A 255 -3.19 2.72 25.28
C GLU A 255 -2.06 3.04 24.29
N PRO A 256 -2.14 4.17 23.57
CA PRO A 256 -1.11 4.59 22.64
C PRO A 256 0.22 4.83 23.36
N PHE A 257 1.32 4.49 22.69
CA PHE A 257 2.66 4.71 23.22
C PHE A 257 3.64 5.10 22.10
N ALA A 258 4.66 5.87 22.48
CA ALA A 258 5.77 6.21 21.58
C ALA A 258 6.78 5.06 21.55
N PRO A 259 7.13 4.51 20.37
CA PRO A 259 8.26 3.61 20.26
C PRO A 259 9.57 4.31 20.63
N LEU A 260 10.61 3.54 20.94
CA LEU A 260 11.95 4.09 21.14
C LEU A 260 12.73 3.92 19.84
N VAL A 261 13.37 5.00 19.39
CA VAL A 261 14.32 5.00 18.28
C VAL A 261 15.60 5.67 18.79
N ASP A 262 16.73 5.00 18.68
CA ASP A 262 18.00 5.44 19.28
C ASP A 262 17.87 5.75 20.79
N GLY A 263 17.06 4.96 21.51
CA GLY A 263 16.79 5.10 22.92
C GLY A 263 15.92 6.30 23.30
N LYS A 264 15.36 7.04 22.35
CA LYS A 264 14.49 8.19 22.56
C LYS A 264 13.07 7.89 22.13
N LYS A 265 12.09 8.50 22.81
CA LYS A 265 10.69 8.43 22.38
C LYS A 265 10.57 9.03 20.98
N HIS A 266 9.99 8.27 20.06
CA HIS A 266 9.74 8.67 18.69
C HIS A 266 8.24 8.88 18.47
N VAL A 267 7.91 9.87 17.65
CA VAL A 267 6.54 10.13 17.20
C VAL A 267 6.56 10.11 15.69
N ASP A 268 5.75 9.27 15.11
CA ASP A 268 5.66 9.15 13.66
C ASP A 268 4.79 10.25 13.07
N GLY A 269 5.04 10.59 11.81
CA GLY A 269 4.20 11.47 11.01
C GLY A 269 3.78 10.80 9.71
N GLY A 270 2.49 10.84 9.40
CA GLY A 270 1.97 10.35 8.13
C GLY A 270 2.01 11.42 7.05
N GLY A 271 2.42 11.04 5.84
CA GLY A 271 2.49 11.96 4.71
C GLY A 271 2.21 11.33 3.36
N PHE A 272 1.83 12.16 2.41
CA PHE A 272 1.70 11.75 1.01
C PHE A 272 3.08 11.51 0.41
N THR A 273 3.18 10.48 -0.43
CA THR A 273 4.47 10.06 -0.99
C THR A 273 4.51 10.29 -2.48
N PHE A 274 5.61 10.87 -2.95
CA PHE A 274 5.85 11.24 -4.35
C PHE A 274 7.16 10.64 -4.84
N ARG A 275 7.31 10.51 -6.16
CA ARG A 275 8.60 10.12 -6.75
C ARG A 275 9.64 11.21 -6.50
N PRO A 276 10.93 10.88 -6.40
CA PRO A 276 12.00 11.89 -6.23
C PRO A 276 12.02 12.97 -7.32
N THR A 277 11.51 12.66 -8.51
CA THR A 277 11.42 13.61 -9.65
C THR A 277 10.23 14.54 -9.57
N ASP A 278 9.26 14.31 -8.69
CA ASP A 278 7.99 15.05 -8.63
C ASP A 278 8.02 16.17 -7.57
N THR A 279 9.18 16.82 -7.39
CA THR A 279 9.37 17.89 -6.39
C THR A 279 8.38 19.03 -6.56
N GLY A 280 8.14 19.48 -7.80
CA GLY A 280 7.18 20.56 -8.06
C GLY A 280 5.74 20.20 -7.67
N LEU A 281 5.33 18.93 -7.85
CA LEU A 281 4.03 18.45 -7.39
C LEU A 281 3.98 18.42 -5.86
N ARG A 282 5.01 17.85 -5.20
CA ARG A 282 5.13 17.78 -3.75
C ARG A 282 5.09 19.18 -3.12
N ASP A 283 5.82 20.13 -3.68
CA ASP A 283 5.88 21.49 -3.15
C ASP A 283 4.55 22.22 -3.30
N ALA A 284 3.87 22.07 -4.45
CA ALA A 284 2.51 22.61 -4.64
C ALA A 284 1.51 21.97 -3.66
N PHE A 285 1.67 20.68 -3.37
CA PHE A 285 0.85 19.96 -2.39
C PHE A 285 1.09 20.49 -0.97
N ASN A 286 2.35 20.69 -0.57
CA ASN A 286 2.72 21.26 0.72
C ASN A 286 2.16 22.67 0.94
N VAL A 287 2.14 23.52 -0.09
CA VAL A 287 1.51 24.83 0.01
C VAL A 287 0.04 24.73 0.45
N GLU A 288 -0.70 23.77 -0.08
CA GLU A 288 -2.09 23.56 0.32
C GLU A 288 -2.22 22.94 1.73
N ILE A 289 -1.37 21.97 2.09
CA ILE A 289 -1.32 21.41 3.47
C ILE A 289 -1.08 22.54 4.48
N HIS A 290 -0.11 23.41 4.24
CA HIS A 290 0.20 24.52 5.15
C HIS A 290 -0.96 25.51 5.29
N LYS A 291 -1.65 25.83 4.18
CA LYS A 291 -2.88 26.66 4.24
C LYS A 291 -3.95 26.00 5.08
N MET A 292 -4.16 24.70 4.91
CA MET A 292 -5.16 23.95 5.65
C MET A 292 -4.81 23.81 7.14
N LYS A 293 -3.53 23.60 7.47
CA LYS A 293 -3.05 23.65 8.87
C LYS A 293 -3.36 25.01 9.49
N LYS A 294 -2.93 26.10 8.85
CA LYS A 294 -3.09 27.48 9.35
C LYS A 294 -4.56 27.88 9.54
N SER A 295 -5.46 27.41 8.71
CA SER A 295 -6.91 27.72 8.78
C SER A 295 -7.69 26.77 9.71
N GLY A 296 -7.07 25.71 10.22
CA GLY A 296 -7.71 24.63 10.97
C GLY A 296 -8.59 23.73 10.07
N GLU A 297 -8.52 23.89 8.77
CA GLU A 297 -9.26 23.06 7.82
C GLU A 297 -8.74 21.62 7.81
N LEU A 298 -7.43 21.42 7.94
CA LEU A 298 -6.84 20.09 8.01
C LEU A 298 -7.52 19.25 9.10
N PHE A 299 -7.60 19.78 10.32
CA PHE A 299 -8.26 19.06 11.41
C PHE A 299 -9.73 18.74 11.09
N ARG A 300 -10.49 19.68 10.52
CA ARG A 300 -11.89 19.41 10.15
C ARG A 300 -12.06 18.29 9.12
N VAL A 301 -11.06 18.08 8.26
CA VAL A 301 -11.07 16.96 7.29
C VAL A 301 -10.72 15.64 7.98
N LEU A 302 -9.81 15.66 8.95
CA LEU A 302 -9.30 14.47 9.64
C LEU A 302 -10.22 14.00 10.78
N GLU A 303 -10.90 14.93 11.46
CA GLU A 303 -11.76 14.64 12.63
C GLU A 303 -12.81 13.54 12.39
N PRO A 304 -13.55 13.50 11.26
CA PRO A 304 -14.52 12.44 10.97
C PRO A 304 -13.91 11.03 10.91
N PHE A 305 -12.60 10.93 10.71
CA PHE A 305 -11.85 9.67 10.65
C PHE A 305 -11.25 9.27 12.00
N GLY A 306 -11.60 10.00 13.07
CA GLY A 306 -11.20 9.66 14.44
C GLY A 306 -9.92 10.33 14.93
N PHE A 307 -9.38 11.25 14.16
CA PHE A 307 -8.26 12.10 14.59
C PHE A 307 -8.76 13.14 15.60
N THR A 308 -7.91 13.49 16.54
CA THR A 308 -8.13 14.53 17.55
C THR A 308 -7.11 15.66 17.37
N LYS A 309 -7.15 16.65 18.22
CA LYS A 309 -6.14 17.71 18.19
C LYS A 309 -4.74 17.23 18.60
N ASP A 310 -4.66 16.11 19.31
CA ASP A 310 -3.38 15.54 19.76
C ASP A 310 -2.58 14.95 18.60
N GLU A 311 -3.25 14.55 17.52
CA GLU A 311 -2.60 14.09 16.30
C GLU A 311 -2.22 15.24 15.36
N MET A 312 -2.61 16.48 15.62
CA MET A 312 -2.15 17.61 14.81
C MET A 312 -0.68 17.92 15.10
N THR A 313 0.08 18.27 14.05
CA THR A 313 1.53 18.41 14.17
C THR A 313 2.08 19.54 13.30
N ASP A 314 3.16 20.14 13.76
CA ASP A 314 4.00 21.09 13.01
C ASP A 314 5.31 20.45 12.54
N LEU A 315 5.50 19.15 12.76
CA LEU A 315 6.65 18.40 12.22
C LEU A 315 6.73 18.57 10.70
N THR A 316 7.94 18.46 10.19
CA THR A 316 8.24 18.51 8.76
C THR A 316 8.75 17.17 8.25
N ALA A 317 8.60 16.93 6.95
CA ALA A 317 9.18 15.74 6.33
C ALA A 317 10.72 15.73 6.48
N GLU A 318 11.36 16.90 6.45
CA GLU A 318 12.81 17.01 6.63
C GLU A 318 13.26 16.54 8.02
N GLU A 319 12.51 16.86 9.08
CA GLU A 319 12.80 16.41 10.44
C GLU A 319 12.65 14.90 10.59
N LEU A 320 11.60 14.33 10.00
CA LEU A 320 11.30 12.90 10.08
C LEU A 320 12.18 12.03 9.16
N CYS A 321 12.84 12.61 8.17
CA CYS A 321 13.79 11.91 7.29
C CYS A 321 15.21 11.78 7.87
N LYS A 322 15.53 12.46 8.97
CA LYS A 322 16.87 12.45 9.61
C LYS A 322 17.06 11.25 10.49
#